data_d2a4ab513b08b0db97002dcc2b1f59d5
#
_entry.id   d2a4ab513b08b0db97002dcc2b1f59d5
#
_cell.length_a   1.000
_cell.length_b   1.000
_cell.length_c   1.000
_cell.angle_alpha   90.00
_cell.angle_beta   90.00
_cell.angle_gamma   90.00
#
_symmetry.space_group_name_H-M   'P 1'
#
loop_
_entity.id
_entity.type
_entity.pdbx_description
1 polymer ?
#
loop_
_entity_poly.entity_id
_entity_poly.type
_entity_poly.pdbx_seq_one_letter_code
_entity_poly.pdbx_strand_id
1 'polypeptide(L)'
;MRARLTSDRRQLNEAQLNRMTTIRDLKSRMDKVDCVVIGAGVIGLAVARRLAQAGREVVVLEAAEGIGTVTSSRNSEVIHAGIYYKAGSLMARMCVAGRVALYQYCREHGIPHRNCGKLIVATTPAETEKLQSIRAHAEANGVHDLQTLSGPEARALEPALNCDAALLSPSTGIVDSHAYMLALQGDAEAAGAVCAFHTPLLHARAMEGRIELDAGGDAPMSLECRLLINAAGLGAPALARSIDGMPIGLIPPAYLAKGNYFSCSARAPFSRLIYPVPEPGGLGVHLTLDMAGQARFGPDVEWIDTIDYAVDPARAERFYPAIRRYWPTLPDGALMPSYSGIRPKIVPPAVAGQDFLIQGPRDHGVEGLINLFGIESPGLTSSLAIADHVGELAGT
;
A
#
# COMPACT_ATOMS: atom_id res chain seq x y z
N MET A 1 38.35 51.61 -37.46
CA MET A 1 37.79 50.23 -37.43
C MET A 1 38.05 49.48 -36.16
N ARG A 2 39.03 49.83 -35.32
CA ARG A 2 39.33 49.10 -34.03
C ARG A 2 38.47 49.51 -32.83
N ALA A 3 37.79 50.65 -32.82
CA ALA A 3 36.97 51.11 -31.69
C ALA A 3 35.55 50.52 -31.65
N ARG A 4 34.99 50.03 -32.76
CA ARG A 4 33.65 49.37 -32.77
C ARG A 4 33.68 47.91 -32.25
N LEU A 5 34.78 47.18 -32.44
CA LEU A 5 34.91 45.76 -32.02
C LEU A 5 35.08 45.59 -30.50
N THR A 6 35.48 46.63 -29.76
CA THR A 6 35.62 46.60 -28.30
C THR A 6 34.32 46.95 -27.58
N SER A 7 33.42 47.72 -28.20
CA SER A 7 32.09 48.05 -27.68
C SER A 7 31.16 46.84 -27.74
N ASP A 8 31.17 46.10 -28.86
CA ASP A 8 30.30 44.90 -29.02
C ASP A 8 30.68 43.73 -28.12
N ARG A 9 31.99 43.57 -27.84
CA ARG A 9 32.43 42.53 -26.86
C ARG A 9 32.06 42.87 -25.42
N ARG A 10 32.03 44.17 -25.03
CA ARG A 10 31.55 44.57 -23.69
C ARG A 10 30.06 44.39 -23.54
N GLN A 11 29.26 44.74 -24.53
CA GLN A 11 27.80 44.56 -24.51
C GLN A 11 27.38 43.08 -24.51
N LEU A 12 28.11 42.20 -25.24
CA LEU A 12 27.89 40.76 -25.20
C LEU A 12 28.25 40.15 -23.84
N ASN A 13 29.31 40.62 -23.18
CA ASN A 13 29.69 40.16 -21.85
C ASN A 13 28.70 40.63 -20.76
N GLU A 14 28.22 41.87 -20.84
CA GLU A 14 27.21 42.39 -19.91
C GLU A 14 25.85 41.68 -20.10
N ALA A 15 25.44 41.40 -21.32
CA ALA A 15 24.23 40.63 -21.61
C ALA A 15 24.32 39.14 -21.14
N GLN A 16 25.49 38.53 -21.26
CA GLN A 16 25.75 37.21 -20.71
C GLN A 16 25.84 37.22 -19.18
N LEU A 17 26.46 38.21 -18.56
CA LEU A 17 26.50 38.36 -17.11
C LEU A 17 25.10 38.61 -16.54
N ASN A 18 24.30 39.50 -17.19
CA ASN A 18 22.90 39.74 -16.81
C ASN A 18 22.04 38.50 -16.98
N ARG A 19 22.22 37.70 -18.05
CA ARG A 19 21.54 36.39 -18.19
C ARG A 19 21.95 35.40 -17.12
N MET A 20 23.23 35.31 -16.76
CA MET A 20 23.72 34.46 -15.67
C MET A 20 23.22 34.95 -14.31
N THR A 21 23.13 36.25 -14.07
CA THR A 21 22.55 36.82 -12.85
C THR A 21 21.04 36.56 -12.79
N THR A 22 20.30 36.78 -13.90
CA THR A 22 18.87 36.47 -13.99
C THR A 22 18.57 34.96 -13.81
N ILE A 23 19.41 34.08 -14.37
CA ILE A 23 19.30 32.63 -14.17
C ILE A 23 19.66 32.23 -12.71
N ARG A 24 20.62 32.97 -12.10
CA ARG A 24 20.97 32.77 -10.68
C ARG A 24 19.87 33.29 -9.76
N ASP A 25 19.20 34.38 -10.09
CA ASP A 25 18.08 34.93 -9.33
C ASP A 25 16.79 34.12 -9.51
N LEU A 26 16.59 33.50 -10.67
CA LEU A 26 15.51 32.51 -10.89
C LEU A 26 15.75 31.20 -10.13
N LYS A 27 17.00 30.80 -9.89
CA LYS A 27 17.36 29.68 -9.00
C LYS A 27 17.27 30.05 -7.50
N SER A 28 17.11 31.32 -7.14
CA SER A 28 17.16 31.76 -5.74
C SER A 28 15.80 31.83 -5.04
N ARG A 29 14.69 31.49 -5.71
CA ARG A 29 13.36 31.45 -5.10
C ARG A 29 12.85 30.01 -5.13
N MET A 30 13.35 29.19 -4.20
CA MET A 30 12.79 27.88 -3.91
C MET A 30 11.42 28.10 -3.30
N ASP A 31 10.39 27.50 -3.88
CA ASP A 31 9.05 27.58 -3.33
C ASP A 31 9.00 26.82 -2.00
N LYS A 32 8.35 27.42 -1.00
CA LYS A 32 8.26 26.86 0.35
C LYS A 32 6.88 26.25 0.57
N VAL A 33 6.87 25.03 1.04
CA VAL A 33 5.68 24.27 1.40
C VAL A 33 5.84 23.76 2.81
N ASP A 34 4.77 23.61 3.57
CA ASP A 34 4.88 23.05 4.91
C ASP A 34 5.15 21.53 4.89
N CYS A 35 4.36 20.76 4.15
CA CYS A 35 4.46 19.31 4.07
C CYS A 35 4.51 18.83 2.62
N VAL A 36 5.41 17.89 2.33
CA VAL A 36 5.45 17.17 1.06
C VAL A 36 5.28 15.67 1.34
N VAL A 37 4.33 15.04 0.65
CA VAL A 37 4.08 13.59 0.68
C VAL A 37 4.49 13.00 -0.66
N ILE A 38 5.37 12.00 -0.66
CA ILE A 38 5.81 11.33 -1.87
C ILE A 38 5.02 10.05 -2.09
N GLY A 39 4.29 10.04 -3.21
CA GLY A 39 3.44 8.92 -3.66
C GLY A 39 1.96 9.13 -3.34
N ALA A 40 1.13 9.06 -4.39
CA ALA A 40 -0.34 9.13 -4.32
C ALA A 40 -0.99 7.73 -4.30
N GLY A 41 -0.36 6.76 -3.65
CA GLY A 41 -0.99 5.51 -3.26
C GLY A 41 -1.92 5.71 -2.05
N VAL A 42 -2.68 4.67 -1.68
CA VAL A 42 -3.64 4.74 -0.57
C VAL A 42 -3.05 5.27 0.74
N ILE A 43 -1.78 4.96 1.01
CA ILE A 43 -1.09 5.42 2.21
C ILE A 43 -0.77 6.92 2.13
N GLY A 44 -0.17 7.35 1.02
CA GLY A 44 0.16 8.78 0.84
C GLY A 44 -1.08 9.66 0.82
N LEU A 45 -2.16 9.22 0.18
CA LEU A 45 -3.45 9.95 0.17
C LEU A 45 -4.08 10.03 1.56
N ALA A 46 -4.07 8.93 2.34
CA ALA A 46 -4.57 8.94 3.71
C ALA A 46 -3.77 9.88 4.62
N VAL A 47 -2.43 9.88 4.47
CA VAL A 47 -1.53 10.79 5.21
C VAL A 47 -1.75 12.23 4.79
N ALA A 48 -1.83 12.52 3.49
CA ALA A 48 -2.08 13.87 2.97
C ALA A 48 -3.40 14.43 3.50
N ARG A 49 -4.48 13.63 3.45
CA ARG A 49 -5.78 13.96 4.04
C ARG A 49 -5.66 14.30 5.53
N ARG A 50 -4.99 13.44 6.30
CA ARG A 50 -4.84 13.61 7.76
C ARG A 50 -4.10 14.89 8.12
N LEU A 51 -3.01 15.20 7.40
CA LEU A 51 -2.21 16.40 7.62
C LEU A 51 -2.95 17.67 7.16
N ALA A 52 -3.61 17.64 5.99
CA ALA A 52 -4.38 18.79 5.49
C ALA A 52 -5.56 19.11 6.42
N GLN A 53 -6.29 18.10 6.90
CA GLN A 53 -7.37 18.28 7.88
C GLN A 53 -6.89 18.81 9.24
N ALA A 54 -5.60 18.61 9.57
CA ALA A 54 -4.98 19.23 10.74
C ALA A 54 -4.51 20.68 10.46
N GLY A 55 -4.84 21.25 9.30
CA GLY A 55 -4.50 22.63 8.91
C GLY A 55 -3.08 22.80 8.35
N ARG A 56 -2.40 21.72 7.96
CA ARG A 56 -1.08 21.79 7.31
C ARG A 56 -1.25 22.08 5.81
N GLU A 57 -0.35 22.85 5.23
CA GLU A 57 -0.23 22.98 3.77
C GLU A 57 0.48 21.74 3.22
N VAL A 58 -0.21 20.97 2.36
CA VAL A 58 0.26 19.67 1.88
C VAL A 58 0.36 19.65 0.36
N VAL A 59 1.50 19.22 -0.16
CA VAL A 59 1.69 18.87 -1.57
C VAL A 59 2.02 17.38 -1.66
N VAL A 60 1.27 16.66 -2.49
CA VAL A 60 1.55 15.26 -2.84
C VAL A 60 2.27 15.22 -4.16
N LEU A 61 3.47 14.65 -4.21
CA LEU A 61 4.23 14.43 -5.45
C LEU A 61 4.07 12.98 -5.89
N GLU A 62 3.47 12.77 -7.07
CA GLU A 62 3.29 11.45 -7.68
C GLU A 62 4.04 11.36 -9.01
N ALA A 63 4.83 10.31 -9.17
CA ALA A 63 5.61 10.09 -10.37
C ALA A 63 4.75 9.67 -11.58
N ALA A 64 3.63 9.01 -11.33
CA ALA A 64 2.72 8.52 -12.36
C ALA A 64 1.67 9.58 -12.78
N GLU A 65 0.86 9.22 -13.75
CA GLU A 65 -0.22 10.03 -14.32
C GLU A 65 -1.46 10.15 -13.42
N GLY A 66 -1.54 9.32 -12.36
CA GLY A 66 -2.72 9.26 -11.50
C GLY A 66 -2.48 8.55 -10.17
N ILE A 67 -3.50 8.56 -9.33
CA ILE A 67 -3.45 7.92 -8.00
C ILE A 67 -3.41 6.40 -8.10
N GLY A 68 -2.75 5.75 -7.15
CA GLY A 68 -2.88 4.32 -6.89
C GLY A 68 -2.36 3.38 -7.97
N THR A 69 -1.57 3.83 -8.93
CA THR A 69 -1.19 3.10 -10.16
C THR A 69 -0.34 1.85 -9.93
N VAL A 70 0.23 1.66 -8.74
CA VAL A 70 1.15 0.55 -8.42
C VAL A 70 0.47 -0.43 -7.44
N THR A 71 0.98 -0.58 -6.23
CA THR A 71 0.52 -1.59 -5.24
C THR A 71 -0.93 -1.36 -4.80
N SER A 72 -1.37 -0.12 -4.72
CA SER A 72 -2.69 0.26 -4.19
C SER A 72 -3.87 -0.18 -5.08
N SER A 73 -3.69 -0.33 -6.39
CA SER A 73 -4.69 -0.86 -7.33
C SER A 73 -4.52 -2.35 -7.63
N ARG A 74 -3.47 -2.99 -7.10
CA ARG A 74 -3.09 -4.36 -7.44
C ARG A 74 -3.07 -5.26 -6.20
N ASN A 75 -4.22 -5.36 -5.55
CA ASN A 75 -4.43 -6.11 -4.31
C ASN A 75 -5.76 -6.86 -4.33
N SER A 76 -6.08 -7.55 -3.24
CA SER A 76 -7.31 -8.35 -3.12
C SER A 76 -8.54 -7.53 -2.71
N GLU A 77 -8.42 -6.25 -2.45
CA GLU A 77 -9.49 -5.34 -2.00
C GLU A 77 -10.18 -5.79 -0.69
N VAL A 78 -9.49 -6.58 0.12
CA VAL A 78 -10.02 -7.14 1.35
C VAL A 78 -9.86 -6.17 2.52
N ILE A 79 -10.95 -5.93 3.24
CA ILE A 79 -10.93 -5.34 4.58
C ILE A 79 -10.62 -6.46 5.57
N HIS A 80 -9.37 -6.52 6.02
CA HIS A 80 -8.88 -7.57 6.90
C HIS A 80 -9.32 -7.38 8.34
N ALA A 81 -9.61 -8.48 9.04
CA ALA A 81 -9.99 -8.44 10.45
C ALA A 81 -8.79 -8.25 11.42
N GLY A 82 -7.57 -8.65 11.02
CA GLY A 82 -6.38 -8.58 11.89
C GLY A 82 -5.92 -9.93 12.46
N ILE A 83 -6.34 -11.06 11.85
CA ILE A 83 -6.27 -12.42 12.43
C ILE A 83 -4.83 -12.95 12.54
N TYR A 84 -4.00 -12.74 11.50
CA TYR A 84 -2.75 -13.51 11.31
C TYR A 84 -1.46 -12.77 11.71
N TYR A 85 -1.52 -11.51 12.06
CA TYR A 85 -0.33 -10.69 12.31
C TYR A 85 0.25 -10.96 13.70
N LYS A 86 1.56 -10.86 13.84
CA LYS A 86 2.24 -11.06 15.11
C LYS A 86 1.63 -10.14 16.18
N ALA A 87 1.29 -10.71 17.33
CA ALA A 87 0.68 -9.95 18.43
C ALA A 87 1.59 -8.77 18.86
N GLY A 88 0.99 -7.61 19.03
CA GLY A 88 1.67 -6.37 19.37
C GLY A 88 2.40 -5.65 18.23
N SER A 89 2.49 -6.25 17.03
CA SER A 89 3.08 -5.60 15.85
C SER A 89 2.27 -4.39 15.38
N LEU A 90 2.92 -3.52 14.61
CA LEU A 90 2.22 -2.40 13.94
C LEU A 90 1.12 -2.91 13.01
N MET A 91 1.40 -3.97 12.23
CA MET A 91 0.41 -4.61 11.36
C MET A 91 -0.83 -5.04 12.14
N ALA A 92 -0.68 -5.71 13.30
CA ALA A 92 -1.80 -6.17 14.10
C ALA A 92 -2.64 -4.99 14.63
N ARG A 93 -2.00 -4.03 15.28
CA ARG A 93 -2.67 -2.87 15.89
C ARG A 93 -3.36 -2.00 14.84
N MET A 94 -2.65 -1.65 13.78
CA MET A 94 -3.17 -0.76 12.73
C MET A 94 -4.22 -1.45 11.86
N CYS A 95 -4.17 -2.78 11.69
CA CYS A 95 -5.21 -3.49 10.97
C CYS A 95 -6.54 -3.48 11.74
N VAL A 96 -6.52 -3.75 13.03
CA VAL A 96 -7.73 -3.77 13.86
C VAL A 96 -8.36 -2.38 13.97
N ALA A 97 -7.55 -1.35 14.26
CA ALA A 97 -8.01 0.04 14.32
C ALA A 97 -8.47 0.55 12.94
N GLY A 98 -7.66 0.32 11.91
CA GLY A 98 -7.93 0.75 10.54
C GLY A 98 -9.18 0.11 9.95
N ARG A 99 -9.47 -1.17 10.27
CA ARG A 99 -10.72 -1.81 9.86
C ARG A 99 -11.95 -1.04 10.32
N VAL A 100 -11.97 -0.65 11.58
CA VAL A 100 -13.10 0.11 12.17
C VAL A 100 -13.24 1.46 11.47
N ALA A 101 -12.13 2.18 11.35
CA ALA A 101 -12.09 3.48 10.68
C ALA A 101 -12.48 3.38 9.20
N LEU A 102 -11.99 2.35 8.47
CA LEU A 102 -12.29 2.17 7.06
C LEU A 102 -13.78 1.89 6.81
N TYR A 103 -14.41 1.00 7.58
CA TYR A 103 -15.85 0.77 7.46
C TYR A 103 -16.67 2.02 7.77
N GLN A 104 -16.27 2.80 8.77
CA GLN A 104 -16.93 4.07 9.09
C GLN A 104 -16.76 5.05 7.92
N TYR A 105 -15.55 5.23 7.44
CA TYR A 105 -15.24 6.12 6.32
C TYR A 105 -16.00 5.75 5.05
N CYS A 106 -16.07 4.46 4.73
CA CYS A 106 -16.85 3.99 3.57
C CYS A 106 -18.33 4.33 3.67
N ARG A 107 -18.94 4.21 4.86
CA ARG A 107 -20.35 4.59 5.06
C ARG A 107 -20.56 6.09 4.93
N GLU A 108 -19.68 6.89 5.50
CA GLU A 108 -19.77 8.36 5.51
C GLU A 108 -19.62 8.95 4.09
N HIS A 109 -18.79 8.32 3.26
CA HIS A 109 -18.50 8.79 1.90
C HIS A 109 -19.23 8.03 0.79
N GLY A 110 -20.12 7.10 1.13
CA GLY A 110 -20.85 6.30 0.14
C GLY A 110 -19.95 5.39 -0.71
N ILE A 111 -18.77 5.00 -0.19
CA ILE A 111 -17.83 4.15 -0.91
C ILE A 111 -18.38 2.73 -0.97
N PRO A 112 -18.43 2.10 -2.17
CA PRO A 112 -18.87 0.73 -2.31
C PRO A 112 -18.03 -0.22 -1.47
N HIS A 113 -18.68 -0.95 -0.57
CA HIS A 113 -18.05 -1.95 0.29
C HIS A 113 -19.06 -3.01 0.71
N ARG A 114 -18.60 -4.20 1.07
CA ARG A 114 -19.45 -5.25 1.60
C ARG A 114 -18.79 -5.92 2.80
N ASN A 115 -19.51 -6.02 3.89
CA ASN A 115 -19.13 -6.86 5.03
C ASN A 115 -19.64 -8.29 4.78
N CYS A 116 -19.04 -8.97 3.79
CA CYS A 116 -19.48 -10.30 3.35
C CYS A 116 -19.00 -11.44 4.26
N GLY A 117 -18.06 -11.18 5.15
CA GLY A 117 -17.44 -12.20 5.97
C GLY A 117 -16.41 -13.06 5.24
N LYS A 118 -15.69 -13.86 6.02
CA LYS A 118 -14.69 -14.81 5.54
C LYS A 118 -14.78 -16.11 6.31
N LEU A 119 -14.70 -17.24 5.61
CA LEU A 119 -14.50 -18.54 6.20
C LEU A 119 -13.04 -18.97 6.10
N ILE A 120 -12.40 -19.25 7.23
CA ILE A 120 -11.09 -19.90 7.29
C ILE A 120 -11.38 -21.40 7.43
N VAL A 121 -11.06 -22.17 6.38
CA VAL A 121 -11.55 -23.54 6.24
C VAL A 121 -10.46 -24.58 6.46
N ALA A 122 -10.77 -25.59 7.25
CA ALA A 122 -9.98 -26.79 7.45
C ALA A 122 -10.60 -27.93 6.64
N THR A 123 -9.80 -28.59 5.81
CA THR A 123 -10.21 -29.70 4.94
C THR A 123 -9.63 -31.03 5.39
N THR A 124 -8.92 -31.04 6.51
CA THR A 124 -8.36 -32.22 7.16
C THR A 124 -8.42 -32.09 8.68
N PRO A 125 -8.41 -33.22 9.45
CA PRO A 125 -8.37 -33.17 10.90
C PRO A 125 -7.19 -32.37 11.46
N ALA A 126 -6.00 -32.50 10.87
CA ALA A 126 -4.80 -31.77 11.30
C ALA A 126 -4.94 -30.24 11.10
N GLU A 127 -5.69 -29.80 10.09
CA GLU A 127 -6.01 -28.39 9.88
C GLU A 127 -7.07 -27.91 10.87
N THR A 128 -8.01 -28.77 11.25
CA THR A 128 -9.02 -28.44 12.26
C THR A 128 -8.38 -28.07 13.60
N GLU A 129 -7.33 -28.77 14.01
CA GLU A 129 -6.57 -28.45 15.21
C GLU A 129 -5.93 -27.04 15.14
N LYS A 130 -5.45 -26.65 13.96
CA LYS A 130 -4.87 -25.31 13.75
C LYS A 130 -5.88 -24.18 13.88
N LEU A 131 -7.16 -24.41 13.63
CA LEU A 131 -8.19 -23.36 13.77
C LEU A 131 -8.24 -22.81 15.19
N GLN A 132 -8.04 -23.64 16.21
CA GLN A 132 -8.01 -23.17 17.61
C GLN A 132 -6.85 -22.21 17.87
N SER A 133 -5.66 -22.53 17.34
CA SER A 133 -4.50 -21.65 17.49
C SER A 133 -4.67 -20.33 16.71
N ILE A 134 -5.29 -20.37 15.53
CA ILE A 134 -5.63 -19.17 14.75
C ILE A 134 -6.61 -18.28 15.54
N ARG A 135 -7.63 -18.88 16.16
CA ARG A 135 -8.60 -18.14 16.99
C ARG A 135 -7.94 -17.50 18.20
N ALA A 136 -7.13 -18.25 18.95
CA ALA A 136 -6.41 -17.70 20.10
C ALA A 136 -5.46 -16.57 19.71
N HIS A 137 -4.78 -16.71 18.57
CA HIS A 137 -3.92 -15.67 18.03
C HIS A 137 -4.71 -14.40 17.62
N ALA A 138 -5.85 -14.57 16.99
CA ALA A 138 -6.75 -13.47 16.65
C ALA A 138 -7.29 -12.73 17.88
N GLU A 139 -7.68 -13.48 18.93
CA GLU A 139 -8.10 -12.90 20.21
C GLU A 139 -6.99 -12.04 20.84
N ALA A 140 -5.73 -12.51 20.81
CA ALA A 140 -4.58 -11.72 21.28
C ALA A 140 -4.35 -10.44 20.47
N ASN A 141 -4.81 -10.37 19.22
CA ASN A 141 -4.77 -9.19 18.37
C ASN A 141 -5.99 -8.25 18.55
N GLY A 142 -6.96 -8.61 19.42
CA GLY A 142 -8.18 -7.84 19.61
C GLY A 142 -9.31 -8.17 18.62
N VAL A 143 -9.25 -9.33 17.97
CA VAL A 143 -10.31 -9.84 17.08
C VAL A 143 -11.13 -10.87 17.85
N HIS A 144 -12.28 -10.44 18.42
CA HIS A 144 -13.08 -11.22 19.35
C HIS A 144 -14.36 -11.81 18.72
N ASP A 145 -14.59 -11.60 17.45
CA ASP A 145 -15.83 -11.95 16.75
C ASP A 145 -15.75 -13.26 15.94
N LEU A 146 -14.63 -14.00 16.01
CA LEU A 146 -14.49 -15.26 15.32
C LEU A 146 -15.42 -16.33 15.88
N GLN A 147 -16.15 -17.00 14.99
CA GLN A 147 -17.09 -18.08 15.32
C GLN A 147 -16.56 -19.41 14.81
N THR A 148 -16.48 -20.41 15.68
CA THR A 148 -16.13 -21.78 15.29
C THR A 148 -17.35 -22.47 14.71
N LEU A 149 -17.20 -23.07 13.54
CA LEU A 149 -18.24 -23.80 12.84
C LEU A 149 -17.78 -25.25 12.57
N SER A 150 -18.68 -26.20 12.76
CA SER A 150 -18.54 -27.54 12.22
C SER A 150 -18.66 -27.55 10.69
N GLY A 151 -18.20 -28.61 10.03
CA GLY A 151 -18.35 -28.73 8.58
C GLY A 151 -19.82 -28.61 8.08
N PRO A 152 -20.81 -29.26 8.73
CA PRO A 152 -22.21 -29.05 8.38
C PRO A 152 -22.70 -27.61 8.52
N GLU A 153 -22.32 -26.89 9.58
CA GLU A 153 -22.67 -25.49 9.79
C GLU A 153 -22.04 -24.58 8.73
N ALA A 154 -20.77 -24.82 8.39
CA ALA A 154 -20.09 -24.08 7.34
C ALA A 154 -20.72 -24.33 5.96
N ARG A 155 -21.11 -25.59 5.66
CA ARG A 155 -21.84 -25.92 4.42
C ARG A 155 -23.28 -25.37 4.40
N ALA A 156 -23.92 -25.19 5.53
CA ALA A 156 -25.20 -24.49 5.58
C ALA A 156 -25.08 -23.01 5.13
N LEU A 157 -23.93 -22.37 5.38
CA LEU A 157 -23.63 -21.02 4.92
C LEU A 157 -23.17 -20.99 3.45
N GLU A 158 -22.39 -21.98 3.02
CA GLU A 158 -21.79 -22.07 1.67
C GLU A 158 -21.92 -23.52 1.17
N PRO A 159 -23.04 -23.88 0.49
CA PRO A 159 -23.37 -25.29 0.16
C PRO A 159 -22.34 -26.01 -0.72
N ALA A 160 -21.57 -25.29 -1.52
CA ALA A 160 -20.53 -25.88 -2.37
C ALA A 160 -19.19 -26.09 -1.66
N LEU A 161 -19.09 -25.68 -0.39
CA LEU A 161 -17.86 -25.74 0.38
C LEU A 161 -17.58 -27.18 0.84
N ASN A 162 -16.35 -27.65 0.64
CA ASN A 162 -15.85 -28.88 1.24
C ASN A 162 -14.91 -28.51 2.42
N CYS A 163 -15.32 -28.85 3.64
CA CYS A 163 -14.50 -28.66 4.83
C CYS A 163 -14.97 -29.57 5.98
N ASP A 164 -14.05 -29.85 6.92
CA ASP A 164 -14.33 -30.55 8.17
C ASP A 164 -14.78 -29.59 9.27
N ALA A 165 -14.19 -28.39 9.28
CA ALA A 165 -14.50 -27.29 10.19
C ALA A 165 -14.11 -25.94 9.59
N ALA A 166 -14.60 -24.86 10.18
CA ALA A 166 -14.21 -23.50 9.76
C ALA A 166 -14.22 -22.51 10.94
N LEU A 167 -13.54 -21.37 10.75
CA LEU A 167 -13.76 -20.15 11.52
C LEU A 167 -14.45 -19.12 10.62
N LEU A 168 -15.60 -18.63 11.03
CA LEU A 168 -16.23 -17.48 10.42
C LEU A 168 -15.66 -16.21 11.04
N SER A 169 -15.18 -15.30 10.18
CA SER A 169 -14.77 -13.93 10.52
C SER A 169 -15.81 -12.95 9.99
N PRO A 170 -16.79 -12.53 10.78
CA PRO A 170 -17.88 -11.66 10.32
C PRO A 170 -17.39 -10.26 9.93
N SER A 171 -16.35 -9.76 10.58
CA SER A 171 -15.81 -8.41 10.35
C SER A 171 -14.90 -8.28 9.14
N THR A 172 -14.57 -9.39 8.46
CA THR A 172 -13.86 -9.34 7.18
C THR A 172 -14.83 -8.92 6.06
N GLY A 173 -14.35 -8.10 5.13
CA GLY A 173 -15.15 -7.68 3.98
C GLY A 173 -14.31 -7.29 2.78
N ILE A 174 -14.93 -6.59 1.84
CA ILE A 174 -14.30 -6.06 0.63
C ILE A 174 -14.68 -4.60 0.43
N VAL A 175 -13.83 -3.86 -0.27
CA VAL A 175 -14.02 -2.44 -0.58
C VAL A 175 -13.61 -2.18 -2.03
N ASP A 176 -14.28 -1.24 -2.68
CA ASP A 176 -13.77 -0.63 -3.92
C ASP A 176 -12.58 0.26 -3.56
N SER A 177 -11.38 -0.27 -3.77
CA SER A 177 -10.14 0.42 -3.40
C SER A 177 -9.91 1.69 -4.22
N HIS A 178 -10.42 1.74 -5.45
CA HIS A 178 -10.30 2.91 -6.31
C HIS A 178 -11.23 4.04 -5.86
N ALA A 179 -12.50 3.74 -5.60
CA ALA A 179 -13.45 4.69 -5.03
C ALA A 179 -12.97 5.20 -3.65
N TYR A 180 -12.34 4.33 -2.85
CA TYR A 180 -11.74 4.72 -1.57
C TYR A 180 -10.60 5.73 -1.75
N MET A 181 -9.67 5.48 -2.67
CA MET A 181 -8.56 6.41 -2.93
C MET A 181 -9.04 7.74 -3.50
N LEU A 182 -10.05 7.74 -4.38
CA LEU A 182 -10.67 8.97 -4.90
C LEU A 182 -11.30 9.80 -3.78
N ALA A 183 -11.98 9.17 -2.83
CA ALA A 183 -12.55 9.87 -1.68
C ALA A 183 -11.45 10.47 -0.78
N LEU A 184 -10.36 9.73 -0.53
CA LEU A 184 -9.21 10.24 0.23
C LEU A 184 -8.57 11.45 -0.44
N GLN A 185 -8.39 11.41 -1.78
CA GLN A 185 -7.89 12.54 -2.56
C GLN A 185 -8.84 13.73 -2.46
N GLY A 186 -10.13 13.50 -2.69
CA GLY A 186 -11.14 14.56 -2.60
C GLY A 186 -11.18 15.25 -1.24
N ASP A 187 -11.11 14.49 -0.15
CA ASP A 187 -11.04 15.04 1.21
C ASP A 187 -9.75 15.85 1.44
N ALA A 188 -8.60 15.34 0.94
CA ALA A 188 -7.33 16.03 1.06
C ALA A 188 -7.35 17.38 0.31
N GLU A 189 -7.85 17.37 -0.92
CA GLU A 189 -7.97 18.57 -1.76
C GLU A 189 -9.01 19.56 -1.19
N ALA A 190 -10.12 19.08 -0.68
CA ALA A 190 -11.11 19.92 0.02
C ALA A 190 -10.53 20.60 1.27
N ALA A 191 -9.54 19.96 1.91
CA ALA A 191 -8.79 20.53 3.03
C ALA A 191 -7.57 21.39 2.58
N GLY A 192 -7.38 21.61 1.27
CA GLY A 192 -6.34 22.47 0.71
C GLY A 192 -5.07 21.77 0.26
N ALA A 193 -5.02 20.44 0.27
CA ALA A 193 -3.88 19.72 -0.32
C ALA A 193 -3.88 19.82 -1.85
N VAL A 194 -2.69 19.70 -2.45
CA VAL A 194 -2.49 19.69 -3.90
C VAL A 194 -1.80 18.41 -4.32
N CYS A 195 -2.34 17.70 -5.33
CA CYS A 195 -1.69 16.54 -5.94
C CYS A 195 -1.01 16.96 -7.26
N ALA A 196 0.31 16.79 -7.32
CA ALA A 196 1.12 17.03 -8.52
C ALA A 196 1.52 15.68 -9.13
N PHE A 197 0.94 15.37 -10.28
CA PHE A 197 1.24 14.16 -11.05
C PHE A 197 2.42 14.38 -12.00
N HIS A 198 2.97 13.31 -12.58
CA HIS A 198 4.17 13.34 -13.42
C HIS A 198 5.34 14.08 -12.75
N THR A 199 5.41 14.04 -11.41
CA THR A 199 6.34 14.82 -10.61
C THR A 199 7.14 13.90 -9.67
N PRO A 200 8.10 13.10 -10.19
CA PRO A 200 8.94 12.22 -9.38
C PRO A 200 9.91 13.04 -8.52
N LEU A 201 10.06 12.69 -7.25
CA LEU A 201 11.17 13.17 -6.44
C LEU A 201 12.47 12.53 -6.95
N LEU A 202 13.45 13.35 -7.34
CA LEU A 202 14.75 12.91 -7.83
C LEU A 202 15.79 12.85 -6.71
N HIS A 203 15.83 13.88 -5.88
CA HIS A 203 16.80 14.05 -4.82
C HIS A 203 16.23 14.92 -3.69
N ALA A 204 16.69 14.70 -2.48
CA ALA A 204 16.40 15.58 -1.36
C ALA A 204 17.63 15.77 -0.50
N ARG A 205 17.68 16.87 0.26
CA ARG A 205 18.74 17.17 1.21
C ARG A 205 18.15 17.62 2.53
N ALA A 206 18.44 16.87 3.59
CA ALA A 206 18.08 17.27 4.94
C ALA A 206 19.01 18.40 5.41
N MET A 207 18.39 19.49 5.85
CA MET A 207 19.06 20.65 6.43
C MET A 207 18.52 20.90 7.83
N GLU A 208 19.15 21.80 8.57
CA GLU A 208 18.62 22.18 9.89
C GLU A 208 17.25 22.84 9.76
N GLY A 209 16.22 22.19 10.31
CA GLY A 209 14.84 22.67 10.34
C GLY A 209 14.08 22.65 8.99
N ARG A 210 14.65 22.08 7.92
CA ARG A 210 14.03 21.98 6.60
C ARG A 210 14.60 20.87 5.74
N ILE A 211 13.88 20.51 4.68
CA ILE A 211 14.34 19.57 3.65
C ILE A 211 14.19 20.25 2.29
N GLU A 212 15.28 20.29 1.53
CA GLU A 212 15.30 20.77 0.14
C GLU A 212 15.04 19.59 -0.80
N LEU A 213 14.22 19.79 -1.81
CA LEU A 213 13.73 18.76 -2.73
C LEU A 213 13.95 19.19 -4.18
N ASP A 214 14.42 18.28 -5.02
CA ASP A 214 14.45 18.42 -6.46
C ASP A 214 13.47 17.44 -7.09
N ALA A 215 12.37 17.94 -7.63
CA ALA A 215 11.37 17.20 -8.36
C ALA A 215 11.61 17.31 -9.86
N GLY A 216 11.44 16.19 -10.57
CA GLY A 216 11.57 16.08 -12.02
C GLY A 216 10.21 16.08 -12.72
N GLY A 217 10.16 15.42 -13.88
CA GLY A 217 8.94 15.27 -14.68
C GLY A 217 8.68 16.39 -15.65
N ASP A 218 7.39 16.66 -15.95
CA ASP A 218 6.99 17.61 -17.01
C ASP A 218 7.34 19.05 -16.66
N ALA A 219 7.37 19.40 -15.37
CA ALA A 219 7.73 20.73 -14.86
C ALA A 219 8.73 20.60 -13.69
N PRO A 220 10.03 20.38 -13.99
CA PRO A 220 11.05 20.26 -12.95
C PRO A 220 11.08 21.49 -12.04
N MET A 221 11.10 21.23 -10.70
CA MET A 221 11.10 22.30 -9.71
C MET A 221 11.94 21.93 -8.49
N SER A 222 12.38 22.94 -7.75
CA SER A 222 13.00 22.78 -6.44
C SER A 222 12.10 23.37 -5.37
N LEU A 223 11.86 22.61 -4.31
CA LEU A 223 10.97 22.93 -3.19
C LEU A 223 11.76 22.90 -1.88
N GLU A 224 11.30 23.65 -0.90
CA GLU A 224 11.72 23.53 0.50
C GLU A 224 10.51 23.17 1.35
N CYS A 225 10.61 22.13 2.20
CA CYS A 225 9.55 21.77 3.14
C CYS A 225 10.07 21.61 4.57
N ARG A 226 9.15 21.68 5.54
CA ARG A 226 9.43 21.35 6.94
C ARG A 226 9.20 19.90 7.26
N LEU A 227 8.32 19.23 6.49
CA LEU A 227 7.97 17.83 6.70
C LEU A 227 7.94 17.10 5.37
N LEU A 228 8.73 16.05 5.23
CA LEU A 228 8.75 15.13 4.09
C LEU A 228 8.29 13.75 4.52
N ILE A 229 7.24 13.25 3.88
CA ILE A 229 6.72 11.90 4.10
C ILE A 229 7.06 11.02 2.90
N ASN A 230 7.88 10.01 3.11
CA ASN A 230 8.20 9.01 2.12
C ASN A 230 7.15 7.88 2.14
N ALA A 231 6.12 7.99 1.32
CA ALA A 231 5.08 6.98 1.10
C ALA A 231 5.16 6.33 -0.29
N ALA A 232 6.39 6.24 -0.85
CA ALA A 232 6.65 5.79 -2.22
C ALA A 232 6.52 4.27 -2.44
N GLY A 233 5.97 3.51 -1.50
CA GLY A 233 5.68 2.08 -1.64
C GLY A 233 6.90 1.24 -2.03
N LEU A 234 6.90 0.61 -3.21
CA LEU A 234 8.04 -0.16 -3.73
C LEU A 234 9.31 0.68 -3.86
N GLY A 235 9.18 1.96 -4.15
CA GLY A 235 10.29 2.90 -4.30
C GLY A 235 10.81 3.49 -2.99
N ALA A 236 10.14 3.29 -1.85
CA ALA A 236 10.46 3.97 -0.62
C ALA A 236 11.91 3.76 -0.12
N PRO A 237 12.50 2.55 -0.16
CA PRO A 237 13.90 2.39 0.21
C PRO A 237 14.89 3.06 -0.75
N ALA A 238 14.59 3.08 -2.05
CA ALA A 238 15.43 3.75 -3.04
C ALA A 238 15.38 5.28 -2.86
N LEU A 239 14.19 5.81 -2.64
CA LEU A 239 13.98 7.23 -2.36
C LEU A 239 14.68 7.66 -1.07
N ALA A 240 14.62 6.87 0.01
CA ALA A 240 15.34 7.17 1.23
C ALA A 240 16.87 7.26 1.02
N ARG A 241 17.43 6.49 0.06
CA ARG A 241 18.85 6.56 -0.32
C ARG A 241 19.22 7.81 -1.11
N SER A 242 18.25 8.46 -1.75
CA SER A 242 18.46 9.73 -2.48
C SER A 242 18.28 10.95 -1.57
N ILE A 243 18.10 10.77 -0.26
CA ILE A 243 18.01 11.86 0.72
C ILE A 243 19.37 12.03 1.39
N ASP A 244 20.09 13.09 1.04
CA ASP A 244 21.33 13.47 1.73
C ASP A 244 21.04 13.74 3.21
N GLY A 245 21.81 13.13 4.09
CA GLY A 245 21.62 13.20 5.54
C GLY A 245 20.85 12.01 6.14
N MET A 246 20.19 11.17 5.32
CA MET A 246 19.59 9.93 5.82
C MET A 246 20.65 8.85 6.08
N PRO A 247 20.76 8.30 7.30
CA PRO A 247 21.75 7.26 7.60
C PRO A 247 21.45 5.97 6.80
N ILE A 248 22.35 5.60 5.89
CA ILE A 248 22.19 4.45 4.98
C ILE A 248 21.95 3.14 5.74
N GLY A 249 22.58 2.96 6.90
CA GLY A 249 22.43 1.74 7.72
C GLY A 249 21.04 1.55 8.33
N LEU A 250 20.19 2.57 8.31
CA LEU A 250 18.82 2.51 8.82
C LEU A 250 17.78 2.32 7.71
N ILE A 251 18.23 2.33 6.45
CA ILE A 251 17.35 2.08 5.29
C ILE A 251 17.30 0.57 5.05
N PRO A 252 16.11 -0.05 5.10
CA PRO A 252 15.99 -1.49 4.88
C PRO A 252 16.31 -1.86 3.44
N PRO A 253 16.69 -3.13 3.19
CA PRO A 253 16.74 -3.67 1.84
C PRO A 253 15.33 -3.70 1.21
N ALA A 254 15.28 -3.79 -0.11
CA ALA A 254 14.03 -3.94 -0.86
C ALA A 254 14.02 -5.29 -1.58
N TYR A 255 12.90 -6.01 -1.43
CA TYR A 255 12.64 -7.25 -2.15
C TYR A 255 11.26 -7.18 -2.78
N LEU A 256 11.07 -7.84 -3.90
CA LEU A 256 9.83 -7.82 -4.67
C LEU A 256 9.15 -9.18 -4.59
N ALA A 257 8.01 -9.27 -3.88
CA ALA A 257 7.21 -10.48 -3.83
C ALA A 257 5.93 -10.29 -4.65
N LYS A 258 5.98 -10.76 -5.89
CA LYS A 258 4.85 -10.75 -6.83
C LYS A 258 3.80 -11.75 -6.38
N GLY A 259 2.54 -11.39 -6.50
CA GLY A 259 1.40 -12.24 -6.28
C GLY A 259 0.52 -12.25 -7.52
N ASN A 260 0.30 -13.42 -8.09
CA ASN A 260 -0.47 -13.60 -9.30
C ASN A 260 -1.93 -13.94 -8.95
N TYR A 261 -2.87 -13.36 -9.68
CA TYR A 261 -4.30 -13.58 -9.50
C TYR A 261 -4.91 -14.19 -10.76
N PHE A 262 -5.88 -15.09 -10.53
CA PHE A 262 -6.69 -15.69 -11.57
C PHE A 262 -8.16 -15.37 -11.32
N SER A 263 -8.85 -14.96 -12.36
CA SER A 263 -10.32 -14.85 -12.36
C SER A 263 -10.93 -16.22 -12.66
N CYS A 264 -12.23 -16.36 -12.34
CA CYS A 264 -13.00 -17.56 -12.70
C CYS A 264 -13.98 -17.25 -13.82
N SER A 265 -13.91 -18.00 -14.92
CA SER A 265 -14.88 -17.89 -16.03
C SER A 265 -16.24 -18.48 -15.68
N ALA A 266 -16.29 -19.38 -14.68
CA ALA A 266 -17.52 -19.93 -14.14
C ALA A 266 -18.05 -19.05 -13.00
N ARG A 267 -19.37 -19.06 -12.79
CA ARG A 267 -19.98 -18.42 -11.62
C ARG A 267 -19.56 -19.16 -10.34
N ALA A 268 -18.85 -18.48 -9.46
CA ALA A 268 -18.52 -19.05 -8.17
C ALA A 268 -19.74 -19.17 -7.26
N PRO A 269 -19.92 -20.31 -6.59
CA PRO A 269 -21.11 -20.56 -5.77
C PRO A 269 -20.97 -20.02 -4.33
N PHE A 270 -20.11 -19.02 -4.12
CA PHE A 270 -19.79 -18.49 -2.79
C PHE A 270 -20.27 -17.05 -2.65
N SER A 271 -20.71 -16.72 -1.45
CA SER A 271 -21.12 -15.38 -1.04
C SER A 271 -20.13 -14.72 -0.07
N ARG A 272 -19.18 -15.51 0.47
CA ARG A 272 -18.13 -15.12 1.40
C ARG A 272 -16.77 -15.39 0.82
N LEU A 273 -15.74 -14.78 1.42
CA LEU A 273 -14.35 -15.10 1.12
C LEU A 273 -14.00 -16.48 1.71
N ILE A 274 -13.31 -17.32 0.96
CA ILE A 274 -12.88 -18.66 1.41
C ILE A 274 -11.36 -18.71 1.46
N TYR A 275 -10.82 -18.88 2.66
CA TYR A 275 -9.39 -18.96 2.90
C TYR A 275 -9.05 -20.32 3.51
N PRO A 276 -8.22 -21.15 2.87
CA PRO A 276 -7.74 -22.37 3.53
C PRO A 276 -6.88 -22.01 4.75
N VAL A 277 -6.77 -22.95 5.70
CA VAL A 277 -5.80 -22.84 6.78
C VAL A 277 -4.40 -22.66 6.18
N PRO A 278 -3.57 -21.73 6.68
CA PRO A 278 -2.22 -21.51 6.17
C PRO A 278 -1.37 -22.78 6.21
N GLU A 279 -0.66 -23.03 5.10
CA GLU A 279 0.28 -24.15 4.94
C GLU A 279 1.73 -23.66 5.14
N PRO A 280 2.69 -24.58 5.43
CA PRO A 280 4.10 -24.24 5.39
C PRO A 280 4.48 -23.66 4.01
N GLY A 281 5.01 -22.44 4.00
CA GLY A 281 5.41 -21.74 2.76
C GLY A 281 4.39 -20.78 2.18
N GLY A 282 3.17 -20.65 2.72
CA GLY A 282 2.21 -19.66 2.24
C GLY A 282 0.85 -19.68 2.92
N LEU A 283 -0.01 -18.74 2.53
CA LEU A 283 -1.38 -18.64 3.04
C LEU A 283 -2.37 -19.56 2.28
N GLY A 284 -1.89 -20.35 1.32
CA GLY A 284 -2.75 -21.10 0.39
C GLY A 284 -3.37 -20.20 -0.69
N VAL A 285 -4.20 -20.80 -1.56
CA VAL A 285 -4.91 -20.07 -2.61
C VAL A 285 -6.25 -19.60 -2.06
N HIS A 286 -6.36 -18.30 -1.84
CA HIS A 286 -7.59 -17.67 -1.35
C HIS A 286 -8.61 -17.51 -2.48
N LEU A 287 -9.89 -17.66 -2.16
CA LEU A 287 -10.99 -17.16 -2.97
C LEU A 287 -11.43 -15.83 -2.38
N THR A 288 -11.35 -14.77 -3.18
CA THR A 288 -11.93 -13.46 -2.88
C THR A 288 -13.04 -13.15 -3.87
N LEU A 289 -13.90 -12.19 -3.52
CA LEU A 289 -14.96 -11.71 -4.37
C LEU A 289 -14.70 -10.25 -4.70
N ASP A 290 -14.99 -9.84 -5.92
CA ASP A 290 -15.08 -8.42 -6.23
C ASP A 290 -16.47 -7.84 -5.87
N MET A 291 -16.65 -6.55 -6.10
CA MET A 291 -17.93 -5.87 -5.80
C MET A 291 -19.11 -6.41 -6.61
N ALA A 292 -18.87 -7.01 -7.79
CA ALA A 292 -19.87 -7.67 -8.62
C ALA A 292 -20.13 -9.14 -8.19
N GLY A 293 -19.35 -9.68 -7.24
CA GLY A 293 -19.47 -11.07 -6.78
C GLY A 293 -18.71 -12.08 -7.65
N GLN A 294 -17.83 -11.61 -8.53
CA GLN A 294 -16.95 -12.48 -9.31
C GLN A 294 -15.80 -13.00 -8.44
N ALA A 295 -15.51 -14.30 -8.55
CA ALA A 295 -14.40 -14.89 -7.81
C ALA A 295 -13.05 -14.55 -8.43
N ARG A 296 -12.09 -14.25 -7.54
CA ARG A 296 -10.67 -14.14 -7.83
C ARG A 296 -9.93 -15.10 -6.92
N PHE A 297 -8.92 -15.78 -7.47
CA PHE A 297 -8.08 -16.72 -6.75
C PHE A 297 -6.66 -16.17 -6.63
N GLY A 298 -6.08 -16.31 -5.46
CA GLY A 298 -4.74 -15.82 -5.17
C GLY A 298 -4.71 -14.83 -4.00
N PRO A 299 -3.59 -14.13 -3.86
CA PRO A 299 -2.39 -14.27 -4.69
C PRO A 299 -1.52 -15.45 -4.25
N ASP A 300 -0.73 -15.98 -5.18
CA ASP A 300 0.44 -16.80 -4.84
C ASP A 300 1.64 -15.93 -4.39
N VAL A 301 2.82 -16.52 -4.31
CA VAL A 301 4.09 -15.83 -4.05
C VAL A 301 5.12 -16.20 -5.10
N GLU A 302 5.68 -15.19 -5.74
CA GLU A 302 6.78 -15.29 -6.69
C GLU A 302 7.79 -14.19 -6.38
N TRP A 303 9.01 -14.57 -6.03
CA TRP A 303 10.10 -13.62 -5.83
C TRP A 303 10.69 -13.22 -7.16
N ILE A 304 10.83 -11.93 -7.41
CA ILE A 304 11.31 -11.34 -8.67
C ILE A 304 12.38 -10.29 -8.38
N ASP A 305 13.31 -10.10 -9.32
CA ASP A 305 14.39 -9.11 -9.19
C ASP A 305 14.03 -7.78 -9.86
N THR A 306 13.11 -7.81 -10.82
CA THR A 306 12.65 -6.63 -11.56
C THR A 306 11.13 -6.55 -11.55
N ILE A 307 10.60 -5.32 -11.61
CA ILE A 307 9.15 -5.10 -11.67
C ILE A 307 8.59 -5.66 -12.98
N ASP A 308 7.76 -6.69 -12.85
CA ASP A 308 7.02 -7.32 -13.95
C ASP A 308 5.62 -7.70 -13.47
N TYR A 309 4.60 -7.24 -14.18
CA TYR A 309 3.19 -7.49 -13.87
C TYR A 309 2.53 -8.54 -14.77
N ALA A 310 3.26 -9.17 -15.69
CA ALA A 310 2.72 -10.24 -16.52
C ALA A 310 2.37 -11.46 -15.66
N VAL A 311 1.19 -12.05 -15.89
CA VAL A 311 0.75 -13.28 -15.22
C VAL A 311 1.02 -14.46 -16.16
N ASP A 312 1.87 -15.39 -15.74
CA ASP A 312 2.11 -16.63 -16.48
C ASP A 312 0.87 -17.55 -16.38
N PRO A 313 0.19 -17.86 -17.50
CA PRO A 313 -0.97 -18.74 -17.52
C PRO A 313 -0.70 -20.14 -16.95
N ALA A 314 0.50 -20.67 -17.09
CA ALA A 314 0.85 -22.00 -16.61
C ALA A 314 0.79 -22.11 -15.07
N ARG A 315 0.86 -21.00 -14.35
CA ARG A 315 0.72 -20.98 -12.89
C ARG A 315 -0.67 -21.43 -12.42
N ALA A 316 -1.69 -21.37 -13.28
CA ALA A 316 -3.04 -21.86 -12.96
C ALA A 316 -3.05 -23.33 -12.54
N GLU A 317 -2.13 -24.14 -13.10
CA GLU A 317 -2.04 -25.57 -12.77
C GLU A 317 -1.80 -25.85 -11.28
N ARG A 318 -1.08 -24.95 -10.61
CA ARG A 318 -0.84 -25.05 -9.15
C ARG A 318 -2.05 -24.62 -8.33
N PHE A 319 -2.92 -23.80 -8.88
CA PHE A 319 -4.11 -23.29 -8.21
C PHE A 319 -5.23 -24.35 -8.15
N TYR A 320 -5.44 -25.13 -9.22
CA TYR A 320 -6.50 -26.12 -9.28
C TYR A 320 -6.49 -27.11 -8.09
N PRO A 321 -5.37 -27.79 -7.76
CA PRO A 321 -5.36 -28.71 -6.63
C PRO A 321 -5.67 -28.01 -5.29
N ALA A 322 -5.12 -26.81 -5.08
CA ALA A 322 -5.33 -26.05 -3.85
C ALA A 322 -6.78 -25.59 -3.68
N ILE A 323 -7.40 -25.10 -4.75
CA ILE A 323 -8.81 -24.67 -4.74
C ILE A 323 -9.75 -25.85 -4.59
N ARG A 324 -9.50 -26.97 -5.28
CA ARG A 324 -10.35 -28.17 -5.23
C ARG A 324 -10.40 -28.84 -3.88
N ARG A 325 -9.50 -28.54 -2.97
CA ARG A 325 -9.60 -28.98 -1.58
C ARG A 325 -10.86 -28.44 -0.91
N TYR A 326 -11.19 -27.17 -1.12
CA TYR A 326 -12.38 -26.54 -0.54
C TYR A 326 -13.53 -26.34 -1.54
N TRP A 327 -13.25 -26.37 -2.85
CA TRP A 327 -14.26 -26.34 -3.92
C TRP A 327 -14.02 -27.46 -4.95
N PRO A 328 -14.42 -28.72 -4.63
CA PRO A 328 -14.13 -29.89 -5.48
C PRO A 328 -14.69 -29.80 -6.91
N THR A 329 -15.80 -29.07 -7.09
CA THR A 329 -16.50 -28.94 -8.37
C THR A 329 -15.98 -27.79 -9.25
N LEU A 330 -14.83 -27.17 -8.91
CA LEU A 330 -14.20 -26.17 -9.79
C LEU A 330 -13.92 -26.81 -11.16
N PRO A 331 -14.55 -26.26 -12.25
CA PRO A 331 -14.39 -26.82 -13.59
C PRO A 331 -12.95 -26.71 -14.11
N ASP A 332 -12.54 -27.68 -14.95
CA ASP A 332 -11.29 -27.56 -15.69
C ASP A 332 -11.34 -26.38 -16.66
N GLY A 333 -10.22 -25.68 -16.84
CA GLY A 333 -10.11 -24.53 -17.72
C GLY A 333 -10.84 -23.27 -17.22
N ALA A 334 -11.38 -23.27 -15.98
CA ALA A 334 -12.12 -22.12 -15.46
C ALA A 334 -11.24 -20.97 -14.98
N LEU A 335 -9.96 -21.22 -14.70
CA LEU A 335 -9.02 -20.19 -14.21
C LEU A 335 -8.40 -19.45 -15.38
N MET A 336 -8.62 -18.14 -15.42
CA MET A 336 -8.07 -17.24 -16.45
C MET A 336 -7.07 -16.29 -15.79
N PRO A 337 -5.88 -16.07 -16.37
CA PRO A 337 -4.95 -15.04 -15.88
C PRO A 337 -5.67 -13.70 -15.74
N SER A 338 -5.45 -13.01 -14.64
CA SER A 338 -6.06 -11.72 -14.38
C SER A 338 -4.98 -10.65 -14.23
N TYR A 339 -4.62 -10.28 -13.03
CA TYR A 339 -3.57 -9.29 -12.76
C TYR A 339 -2.57 -9.83 -11.73
N SER A 340 -1.49 -9.11 -11.56
CA SER A 340 -0.55 -9.34 -10.46
C SER A 340 -0.32 -8.06 -9.67
N GLY A 341 0.05 -8.23 -8.40
CA GLY A 341 0.51 -7.15 -7.54
C GLY A 341 1.88 -7.48 -6.94
N ILE A 342 2.67 -6.48 -6.61
CA ILE A 342 3.99 -6.67 -6.02
C ILE A 342 3.98 -6.09 -4.61
N ARG A 343 4.36 -6.93 -3.63
CA ARG A 343 4.45 -6.53 -2.22
C ARG A 343 5.83 -5.92 -1.96
N PRO A 344 5.91 -4.73 -1.31
CA PRO A 344 7.16 -4.12 -0.88
C PRO A 344 7.73 -4.87 0.33
N LYS A 345 8.55 -5.88 0.09
CA LYS A 345 9.21 -6.62 1.15
C LYS A 345 10.50 -5.93 1.59
N ILE A 346 10.74 -5.93 2.90
CA ILE A 346 11.96 -5.38 3.53
C ILE A 346 12.78 -6.45 4.26
N VAL A 347 12.33 -7.69 4.17
CA VAL A 347 13.03 -8.88 4.67
C VAL A 347 13.21 -9.89 3.54
N PRO A 348 14.30 -10.66 3.52
CA PRO A 348 14.55 -11.64 2.46
C PRO A 348 13.55 -12.80 2.48
N PRO A 349 13.44 -13.56 1.37
CA PRO A 349 12.49 -14.68 1.23
C PRO A 349 12.54 -15.73 2.35
N ALA A 350 13.73 -15.95 2.91
CA ALA A 350 13.94 -16.94 3.97
C ALA A 350 13.41 -16.51 5.35
N VAL A 351 13.08 -15.23 5.52
CA VAL A 351 12.57 -14.68 6.79
C VAL A 351 11.05 -14.64 6.74
N ALA A 352 10.42 -15.43 7.61
CA ALA A 352 8.98 -15.43 7.75
C ALA A 352 8.52 -14.21 8.55
N GLY A 353 7.53 -13.51 8.00
CA GLY A 353 6.88 -12.37 8.66
C GLY A 353 7.75 -11.11 8.69
N GLN A 354 7.18 -10.02 8.24
CA GLN A 354 7.72 -8.68 8.46
C GLN A 354 6.65 -7.86 9.17
N ASP A 355 7.05 -6.75 9.76
CA ASP A 355 6.13 -5.72 10.24
C ASP A 355 6.24 -4.48 9.38
N PHE A 356 5.31 -3.56 9.50
CA PHE A 356 5.48 -2.20 8.98
C PHE A 356 6.66 -1.55 9.68
N LEU A 357 7.51 -0.89 8.91
CA LEU A 357 8.62 -0.11 9.44
C LEU A 357 8.32 1.38 9.15
N ILE A 358 7.83 2.06 10.17
CA ILE A 358 7.56 3.50 10.13
C ILE A 358 8.63 4.16 10.99
N GLN A 359 9.46 5.00 10.37
CA GLN A 359 10.56 5.68 11.03
C GLN A 359 10.35 7.19 11.02
N GLY A 360 10.43 7.79 12.19
CA GLY A 360 10.44 9.23 12.37
C GLY A 360 11.82 9.77 12.80
N PRO A 361 11.90 11.07 13.12
CA PRO A 361 13.16 11.71 13.54
C PRO A 361 13.84 11.04 14.74
N ARG A 362 13.09 10.42 15.64
CA ARG A 362 13.64 9.70 16.80
C ARG A 362 14.39 8.42 16.42
N ASP A 363 14.08 7.84 15.26
CA ASP A 363 14.67 6.58 14.80
C ASP A 363 15.95 6.80 13.99
N HIS A 364 16.01 7.87 13.17
CA HIS A 364 17.10 8.12 12.23
C HIS A 364 17.81 9.47 12.41
N GLY A 365 17.33 10.34 13.31
CA GLY A 365 17.98 11.62 13.62
C GLY A 365 17.77 12.74 12.58
N VAL A 366 16.97 12.52 11.53
CA VAL A 366 16.70 13.51 10.48
C VAL A 366 15.40 14.23 10.80
N GLU A 367 15.50 15.50 11.19
CA GLU A 367 14.33 16.33 11.49
C GLU A 367 13.43 16.48 10.25
N GLY A 368 12.12 16.41 10.46
CA GLY A 368 11.13 16.62 9.40
C GLY A 368 11.00 15.49 8.39
N LEU A 369 11.69 14.34 8.57
CA LEU A 369 11.55 13.19 7.70
C LEU A 369 10.76 12.06 8.39
N ILE A 370 9.78 11.49 7.69
CA ILE A 370 9.10 10.26 8.09
C ILE A 370 9.14 9.28 6.92
N ASN A 371 9.66 8.07 7.15
CA ASN A 371 9.74 7.01 6.16
C ASN A 371 8.74 5.89 6.45
N LEU A 372 8.05 5.42 5.40
CA LEU A 372 7.10 4.31 5.46
C LEU A 372 7.60 3.16 4.60
N PHE A 373 8.21 2.16 5.24
CA PHE A 373 8.79 1.00 4.56
C PHE A 373 7.97 -0.26 4.81
N GLY A 374 7.92 -1.14 3.81
CA GLY A 374 7.31 -2.45 3.95
C GLY A 374 5.79 -2.42 4.15
N ILE A 375 5.11 -1.37 3.70
CA ILE A 375 3.66 -1.26 3.83
C ILE A 375 2.99 -2.12 2.74
N GLU A 376 2.88 -3.42 3.03
CA GLU A 376 2.14 -4.40 2.24
C GLU A 376 0.75 -4.68 2.85
N SER A 377 0.09 -5.82 2.54
CA SER A 377 -1.10 -6.25 3.29
C SER A 377 -0.78 -6.39 4.79
N PRO A 378 -1.56 -5.74 5.67
CA PRO A 378 -2.89 -5.15 5.48
C PRO A 378 -2.92 -3.62 5.23
N GLY A 379 -1.97 -3.04 4.55
CA GLY A 379 -1.81 -1.58 4.37
C GLY A 379 -3.09 -0.87 3.91
N LEU A 380 -3.85 -1.44 2.97
CA LEU A 380 -5.13 -0.88 2.54
C LEU A 380 -6.10 -0.72 3.72
N THR A 381 -6.32 -1.79 4.48
CA THR A 381 -7.17 -1.77 5.68
C THR A 381 -6.65 -0.81 6.74
N SER A 382 -5.33 -0.75 6.90
CA SER A 382 -4.62 0.00 7.94
C SER A 382 -4.40 1.48 7.60
N SER A 383 -4.73 1.92 6.38
CA SER A 383 -4.27 3.20 5.83
C SER A 383 -4.66 4.41 6.68
N LEU A 384 -5.87 4.46 7.22
CA LEU A 384 -6.31 5.54 8.11
C LEU A 384 -5.57 5.52 9.45
N ALA A 385 -5.38 4.34 10.04
CA ALA A 385 -4.62 4.21 11.29
C ALA A 385 -3.12 4.52 11.10
N ILE A 386 -2.54 4.19 9.94
CA ILE A 386 -1.19 4.60 9.57
C ILE A 386 -1.12 6.13 9.45
N ALA A 387 -2.12 6.76 8.82
CA ALA A 387 -2.18 8.20 8.67
C ALA A 387 -2.28 8.93 10.03
N ASP A 388 -3.07 8.41 10.95
CA ASP A 388 -3.15 8.95 12.32
C ASP A 388 -1.80 8.85 13.03
N HIS A 389 -1.13 7.69 12.95
CA HIS A 389 0.20 7.49 13.52
C HIS A 389 1.25 8.42 12.91
N VAL A 390 1.21 8.65 11.59
CA VAL A 390 2.09 9.63 10.93
C VAL A 390 1.76 11.05 11.40
N GLY A 391 0.48 11.39 11.60
CA GLY A 391 0.07 12.64 12.19
C GLY A 391 0.67 12.86 13.58
N GLU A 392 0.60 11.84 14.46
CA GLU A 392 1.23 11.88 15.79
C GLU A 392 2.75 12.11 15.71
N LEU A 393 3.45 11.42 14.81
CA LEU A 393 4.89 11.63 14.58
C LEU A 393 5.20 13.03 14.04
N ALA A 394 4.28 13.61 13.27
CA ALA A 394 4.38 14.96 12.72
C ALA A 394 3.97 16.07 13.72
N GLY A 395 3.49 15.69 14.91
CA GLY A 395 3.05 16.63 15.95
C GLY A 395 1.67 17.27 15.68
N THR A 396 0.78 16.54 14.99
CA THR A 396 -0.58 17.03 14.63
C THR A 396 -1.69 16.15 15.19
#